data_c3608a969b50319097899e610f304e7f
#
_entry.id   c3608a969b50319097899e610f304e7f
#
_cell.length_a   1.000
_cell.length_b   1.000
_cell.length_c   1.000
_cell.angle_alpha   90.00
_cell.angle_beta   90.00
_cell.angle_gamma   90.00
#
_symmetry.space_group_name_H-M   'P 1'
#
loop_
_entity.id
_entity.type
_entity.pdbx_description
1 polymer ?
#
loop_
_entity_poly.entity_id
_entity_poly.type
_entity_poly.pdbx_seq_one_letter_code
_entity_poly.pdbx_strand_id
1 'polypeptide(L)'
;EGWKIGVAGRRQSSLENLQRAAPDQIQIQALDVTQEDASEKLNLLIDKLGGMDLFLLSSGIGFQNMDLNMEVELNTAHTNVAGFIRMVDTFTYFKKNGGGHLAVISSIAGTKGLGVAPAYSATKRFQNTYIDALEQLSYLQKLHIRFTDIRPGFVATDLLNDGKHYPLLMDAAEVGRHISWSLKR
;
A
#
# COMPACT_ATOMS: atom_id res chain seq x y z
N GLU A 1 -4.40 -17.79 10.09
CA GLU A 1 -5.40 -18.87 10.19
C GLU A 1 -6.79 -18.25 10.30
N GLY A 2 -7.74 -18.70 9.45
CA GLY A 2 -9.12 -18.21 9.45
C GLY A 2 -9.41 -16.93 8.65
N TRP A 3 -8.41 -16.29 8.05
CA TRP A 3 -8.61 -15.13 7.19
C TRP A 3 -8.98 -15.53 5.77
N LYS A 4 -9.96 -14.83 5.17
CA LYS A 4 -10.11 -14.76 3.72
C LYS A 4 -9.22 -13.61 3.23
N ILE A 5 -8.46 -13.82 2.18
CA ILE A 5 -7.45 -12.87 1.72
C ILE A 5 -7.77 -12.44 0.28
N GLY A 6 -7.96 -11.15 0.09
CA GLY A 6 -8.02 -10.54 -1.23
C GLY A 6 -6.63 -10.03 -1.63
N VAL A 7 -6.15 -10.42 -2.80
CA VAL A 7 -4.87 -9.94 -3.34
C VAL A 7 -5.11 -9.23 -4.66
N ALA A 8 -4.70 -7.97 -4.71
CA ALA A 8 -4.80 -7.15 -5.92
C ALA A 8 -3.43 -6.71 -6.41
N GLY A 9 -3.25 -6.61 -7.71
CA GLY A 9 -2.02 -6.16 -8.34
C GLY A 9 -2.10 -6.20 -9.86
N ARG A 10 -1.06 -5.70 -10.53
CA ARG A 10 -1.02 -5.60 -11.99
C ARG A 10 -0.72 -6.92 -12.72
N ARG A 11 0.09 -7.79 -12.09
CA ARG A 11 0.63 -9.01 -12.72
C ARG A 11 -0.29 -10.19 -12.45
N GLN A 12 -1.20 -10.49 -13.38
CA GLN A 12 -2.16 -11.58 -13.29
C GLN A 12 -1.49 -12.92 -12.95
N SER A 13 -0.39 -13.28 -13.62
CA SER A 13 0.32 -14.55 -13.37
C SER A 13 0.85 -14.67 -11.94
N SER A 14 1.31 -13.56 -11.35
CA SER A 14 1.76 -13.55 -9.95
C SER A 14 0.61 -13.74 -8.97
N LEU A 15 -0.55 -13.15 -9.26
CA LEU A 15 -1.77 -13.33 -8.47
C LEU A 15 -2.25 -14.77 -8.51
N GLU A 16 -2.28 -15.39 -9.69
CA GLU A 16 -2.67 -16.79 -9.88
C GLU A 16 -1.74 -17.77 -9.16
N ASN A 17 -0.42 -17.46 -9.13
CA ASN A 17 0.54 -18.26 -8.36
C ASN A 17 0.24 -18.21 -6.85
N LEU A 18 -0.10 -17.04 -6.33
CA LEU A 18 -0.51 -16.90 -4.93
C LEU A 18 -1.82 -17.63 -4.64
N GLN A 19 -2.81 -17.50 -5.50
CA GLN A 19 -4.10 -18.17 -5.33
C GLN A 19 -3.95 -19.69 -5.35
N ARG A 20 -3.09 -20.25 -6.21
CA ARG A 20 -2.83 -21.69 -6.25
C ARG A 20 -2.24 -22.24 -4.95
N ALA A 21 -1.52 -21.42 -4.19
CA ALA A 21 -0.95 -21.83 -2.89
C ALA A 21 -2.02 -22.02 -1.80
N ALA A 22 -3.16 -21.32 -1.88
CA ALA A 22 -4.28 -21.42 -0.94
C ALA A 22 -5.61 -21.06 -1.62
N PRO A 23 -6.14 -21.90 -2.52
CA PRO A 23 -7.26 -21.55 -3.40
C PRO A 23 -8.56 -21.24 -2.66
N ASP A 24 -8.79 -21.88 -1.53
CA ASP A 24 -10.00 -21.68 -0.71
C ASP A 24 -9.94 -20.40 0.14
N GLN A 25 -8.77 -19.81 0.31
CA GLN A 25 -8.56 -18.65 1.16
C GLN A 25 -8.27 -17.37 0.38
N ILE A 26 -7.70 -17.48 -0.84
CA ILE A 26 -7.22 -16.33 -1.61
C ILE A 26 -8.14 -16.04 -2.79
N GLN A 27 -8.70 -14.83 -2.81
CA GLN A 27 -9.36 -14.24 -3.96
C GLN A 27 -8.43 -13.23 -4.62
N ILE A 28 -8.47 -13.15 -5.95
CA ILE A 28 -7.56 -12.26 -6.70
C ILE A 28 -8.32 -11.30 -7.60
N GLN A 29 -7.69 -10.14 -7.84
CA GLN A 29 -8.17 -9.14 -8.77
C GLN A 29 -7.01 -8.43 -9.46
N ALA A 30 -6.94 -8.51 -10.79
CA ALA A 30 -6.02 -7.67 -11.55
C ALA A 30 -6.45 -6.20 -11.44
N LEU A 31 -5.56 -5.36 -10.90
CA LEU A 31 -5.83 -3.96 -10.62
C LEU A 31 -4.54 -3.14 -10.77
N ASP A 32 -4.62 -2.02 -11.48
CA ASP A 32 -3.58 -1.00 -11.50
C ASP A 32 -4.12 0.27 -10.82
N VAL A 33 -3.49 0.69 -9.74
CA VAL A 33 -3.92 1.86 -8.96
C VAL A 33 -3.89 3.17 -9.75
N THR A 34 -3.17 3.21 -10.87
CA THR A 34 -3.11 4.38 -11.75
C THR A 34 -4.30 4.53 -12.67
N GLN A 35 -5.09 3.47 -12.87
CA GLN A 35 -6.25 3.48 -13.76
C GLN A 35 -7.49 4.01 -13.05
N GLU A 36 -8.41 4.61 -13.82
CA GLU A 36 -9.65 5.20 -13.28
C GLU A 36 -10.59 4.15 -12.69
N ASP A 37 -10.60 2.93 -13.24
CA ASP A 37 -11.41 1.81 -12.78
C ASP A 37 -10.87 1.06 -11.55
N ALA A 38 -9.75 1.55 -10.97
CA ALA A 38 -9.08 0.88 -9.86
C ALA A 38 -9.98 0.70 -8.62
N SER A 39 -10.75 1.73 -8.26
CA SER A 39 -11.69 1.66 -7.12
C SER A 39 -12.83 0.66 -7.39
N GLU A 40 -13.36 0.63 -8.61
CA GLU A 40 -14.40 -0.34 -9.01
C GLU A 40 -13.88 -1.78 -8.91
N LYS A 41 -12.68 -2.05 -9.45
CA LYS A 41 -12.04 -3.36 -9.37
C LYS A 41 -11.75 -3.79 -7.93
N LEU A 42 -11.39 -2.85 -7.06
CA LEU A 42 -11.21 -3.14 -5.66
C LEU A 42 -12.53 -3.52 -4.98
N ASN A 43 -13.62 -2.82 -5.28
CA ASN A 43 -14.95 -3.16 -4.77
C ASN A 43 -15.38 -4.55 -5.22
N LEU A 44 -15.14 -4.93 -6.49
CA LEU A 44 -15.40 -6.30 -6.96
C LEU A 44 -14.63 -7.37 -6.16
N LEU A 45 -13.41 -7.08 -5.74
CA LEU A 45 -12.64 -8.00 -4.88
C LEU A 45 -13.25 -8.09 -3.48
N ILE A 46 -13.67 -6.96 -2.91
CA ILE A 46 -14.33 -6.92 -1.60
C ILE A 46 -15.62 -7.73 -1.62
N ASP A 47 -16.42 -7.61 -2.69
CA ASP A 47 -17.66 -8.37 -2.88
C ASP A 47 -17.39 -9.88 -2.97
N LYS A 48 -16.34 -10.31 -3.70
CA LYS A 48 -15.91 -11.72 -3.76
C LYS A 48 -15.53 -12.29 -2.38
N LEU A 49 -15.00 -11.45 -1.49
CA LEU A 49 -14.62 -11.84 -0.12
C LEU A 49 -15.83 -11.91 0.82
N GLY A 50 -16.95 -11.25 0.47
CA GLY A 50 -18.10 -11.05 1.33
C GLY A 50 -17.93 -9.93 2.34
N GLY A 51 -16.97 -9.04 2.14
CA GLY A 51 -16.65 -7.90 2.99
C GLY A 51 -15.15 -7.71 3.25
N MET A 52 -14.81 -6.68 4.01
CA MET A 52 -13.42 -6.34 4.31
C MET A 52 -13.30 -5.74 5.72
N ASP A 53 -12.49 -6.35 6.58
CA ASP A 53 -12.18 -5.85 7.92
C ASP A 53 -10.83 -5.11 7.95
N LEU A 54 -9.90 -5.50 7.07
CA LEU A 54 -8.56 -4.94 6.98
C LEU A 54 -8.19 -4.67 5.52
N PHE A 55 -7.73 -3.48 5.23
CA PHE A 55 -7.11 -3.11 3.97
C PHE A 55 -5.64 -2.74 4.18
N LEU A 56 -4.73 -3.49 3.55
CA LEU A 56 -3.30 -3.20 3.54
C LEU A 56 -2.89 -2.65 2.17
N LEU A 57 -2.62 -1.36 2.08
CA LEU A 57 -2.14 -0.71 0.87
C LEU A 57 -0.61 -0.77 0.82
N SER A 58 -0.08 -1.60 -0.08
CA SER A 58 1.36 -1.78 -0.28
C SER A 58 1.86 -1.26 -1.63
N SER A 59 0.97 -0.81 -2.51
CA SER A 59 1.35 -0.33 -3.84
C SER A 59 2.17 0.96 -3.77
N GLY A 60 3.23 1.00 -4.56
CA GLY A 60 4.11 2.16 -4.68
C GLY A 60 5.33 1.82 -5.53
N ILE A 61 5.92 2.85 -6.10
CA ILE A 61 7.17 2.79 -6.86
C ILE A 61 8.16 3.83 -6.33
N GLY A 62 9.44 3.62 -6.59
CA GLY A 62 10.49 4.57 -6.25
C GLY A 62 11.74 4.31 -7.06
N PHE A 63 12.35 5.40 -7.50
CA PHE A 63 13.57 5.36 -8.30
C PHE A 63 14.55 6.41 -7.77
N GLN A 64 15.84 6.12 -7.88
CA GLN A 64 16.86 7.16 -7.80
C GLN A 64 16.79 7.99 -9.08
N ASN A 65 16.81 9.31 -8.95
CA ASN A 65 16.64 10.24 -10.08
C ASN A 65 17.44 11.54 -9.84
N MET A 66 18.77 11.40 -9.85
CA MET A 66 19.68 12.53 -9.59
C MET A 66 19.65 13.57 -10.71
N ASP A 67 19.29 13.16 -11.92
CA ASP A 67 19.20 14.04 -13.09
C ASP A 67 17.83 14.75 -13.22
N LEU A 68 16.93 14.53 -12.25
CA LEU A 68 15.56 15.07 -12.25
C LEU A 68 14.80 14.79 -13.56
N ASN A 69 14.94 13.57 -14.10
CA ASN A 69 14.13 13.16 -15.23
C ASN A 69 12.64 13.30 -14.89
N MET A 70 11.95 14.17 -15.61
CA MET A 70 10.58 14.56 -15.28
C MET A 70 9.58 13.41 -15.45
N GLU A 71 9.81 12.50 -16.37
CA GLU A 71 8.96 11.31 -16.56
C GLU A 71 8.99 10.41 -15.31
N VAL A 72 10.18 10.21 -14.74
CA VAL A 72 10.37 9.42 -13.50
C VAL A 72 9.68 10.10 -12.31
N GLU A 73 9.82 11.43 -12.18
CA GLU A 73 9.17 12.20 -11.10
C GLU A 73 7.65 12.12 -11.20
N LEU A 74 7.10 12.38 -12.39
CA LEU A 74 5.65 12.35 -12.63
C LEU A 74 5.05 10.95 -12.50
N ASN A 75 5.72 9.92 -13.01
CA ASN A 75 5.26 8.53 -12.85
C ASN A 75 5.23 8.11 -11.37
N THR A 76 6.27 8.51 -10.61
CA THR A 76 6.32 8.27 -9.16
C THR A 76 5.17 8.99 -8.44
N ALA A 77 4.91 10.24 -8.77
CA ALA A 77 3.80 11.01 -8.19
C ALA A 77 2.45 10.41 -8.60
N HIS A 78 2.26 10.04 -9.86
CA HIS A 78 1.01 9.45 -10.34
C HIS A 78 0.67 8.15 -9.61
N THR A 79 1.65 7.26 -9.42
CA THR A 79 1.43 6.01 -8.70
C THR A 79 1.24 6.22 -7.20
N ASN A 80 2.18 6.95 -6.56
CA ASN A 80 2.25 7.04 -5.11
C ASN A 80 1.32 8.10 -4.50
N VAL A 81 0.80 9.05 -5.29
CA VAL A 81 -0.14 10.07 -4.84
C VAL A 81 -1.52 9.82 -5.42
N ALA A 82 -1.70 9.94 -6.74
CA ALA A 82 -3.01 9.78 -7.36
C ALA A 82 -3.55 8.34 -7.18
N GLY A 83 -2.71 7.32 -7.42
CA GLY A 83 -3.07 5.91 -7.19
C GLY A 83 -3.36 5.61 -5.72
N PHE A 84 -2.58 6.19 -4.81
CA PHE A 84 -2.83 6.09 -3.38
C PHE A 84 -4.20 6.67 -2.99
N ILE A 85 -4.54 7.88 -3.44
CA ILE A 85 -5.83 8.52 -3.14
C ILE A 85 -7.00 7.65 -3.63
N ARG A 86 -6.92 7.07 -4.84
CA ARG A 86 -7.95 6.16 -5.34
C ARG A 86 -8.17 4.97 -4.41
N MET A 87 -7.10 4.38 -3.89
CA MET A 87 -7.21 3.22 -3.00
C MET A 87 -7.71 3.58 -1.61
N VAL A 88 -7.48 4.81 -1.17
CA VAL A 88 -8.01 5.33 0.12
C VAL A 88 -9.53 5.50 0.09
N ASP A 89 -10.19 5.39 -1.05
CA ASP A 89 -11.66 5.29 -1.12
C ASP A 89 -12.23 4.13 -0.28
N THR A 90 -11.41 3.16 0.10
CA THR A 90 -11.73 2.15 1.14
C THR A 90 -12.13 2.77 2.49
N PHE A 91 -11.71 3.99 2.80
CA PHE A 91 -12.22 4.76 3.93
C PHE A 91 -13.75 4.93 3.86
N THR A 92 -14.27 5.21 2.68
CA THR A 92 -15.73 5.32 2.43
C THR A 92 -16.43 3.98 2.65
N TYR A 93 -15.80 2.87 2.26
CA TYR A 93 -16.29 1.52 2.54
C TYR A 93 -16.39 1.28 4.06
N PHE A 94 -15.33 1.51 4.82
CA PHE A 94 -15.33 1.32 6.27
C PHE A 94 -16.32 2.24 6.98
N LYS A 95 -16.47 3.48 6.53
CA LYS A 95 -17.48 4.42 7.07
C LYS A 95 -18.89 3.86 6.93
N LYS A 96 -19.22 3.20 5.81
CA LYS A 96 -20.55 2.64 5.53
C LYS A 96 -20.79 1.31 6.24
N ASN A 97 -19.75 0.56 6.56
CA ASN A 97 -19.83 -0.82 7.07
C ASN A 97 -19.44 -0.96 8.56
N GLY A 98 -19.50 0.12 9.31
CA GLY A 98 -19.33 0.09 10.77
C GLY A 98 -17.89 0.14 11.27
N GLY A 99 -16.92 0.33 10.38
CA GLY A 99 -15.51 0.47 10.74
C GLY A 99 -14.60 -0.53 10.06
N GLY A 100 -13.34 -0.57 10.49
CA GLY A 100 -12.32 -1.46 9.94
C GLY A 100 -10.90 -0.99 10.22
N HIS A 101 -9.93 -1.52 9.52
CA HIS A 101 -8.53 -1.19 9.69
C HIS A 101 -7.88 -0.83 8.35
N LEU A 102 -7.43 0.41 8.20
CA LEU A 102 -6.65 0.90 7.08
C LEU A 102 -5.16 0.89 7.45
N ALA A 103 -4.39 0.02 6.84
CA ALA A 103 -2.94 -0.05 7.00
C ALA A 103 -2.24 0.33 5.70
N VAL A 104 -1.15 1.08 5.78
CA VAL A 104 -0.39 1.54 4.62
C VAL A 104 1.09 1.26 4.82
N ILE A 105 1.75 0.72 3.79
CA ILE A 105 3.20 0.64 3.74
C ILE A 105 3.75 1.93 3.11
N SER A 106 4.10 2.88 3.98
CA SER A 106 4.76 4.12 3.56
C SER A 106 6.29 3.94 3.50
N SER A 107 7.08 4.71 4.21
CA SER A 107 8.53 4.55 4.35
C SER A 107 9.11 5.53 5.37
N ILE A 108 10.25 5.19 5.97
CA ILE A 108 11.10 6.18 6.67
C ILE A 108 11.58 7.29 5.73
N ALA A 109 11.65 7.06 4.43
CA ALA A 109 11.98 8.06 3.42
C ALA A 109 11.02 9.27 3.43
N GLY A 110 9.81 9.12 3.98
CA GLY A 110 8.87 10.22 4.18
C GLY A 110 9.22 11.15 5.35
N THR A 111 10.23 10.84 6.16
CA THR A 111 10.62 11.69 7.31
C THR A 111 11.43 12.89 6.90
N LYS A 112 12.22 12.78 5.82
CA LYS A 112 13.08 13.85 5.29
C LYS A 112 13.23 13.70 3.77
N GLY A 113 13.38 14.83 3.07
CA GLY A 113 13.67 14.82 1.63
C GLY A 113 15.00 14.11 1.32
N LEU A 114 14.99 13.26 0.31
CA LEU A 114 16.15 12.52 -0.18
C LEU A 114 16.57 13.08 -1.54
N GLY A 115 17.77 13.71 -1.62
CA GLY A 115 18.27 14.30 -2.86
C GLY A 115 18.48 13.28 -3.99
N VAL A 116 18.73 12.02 -3.65
CA VAL A 116 18.85 10.93 -4.64
C VAL A 116 17.51 10.44 -5.19
N ALA A 117 16.39 10.75 -4.53
CA ALA A 117 15.05 10.28 -4.91
C ALA A 117 13.98 11.31 -4.49
N PRO A 118 13.94 12.50 -5.14
CA PRO A 118 13.08 13.61 -4.70
C PRO A 118 11.59 13.25 -4.69
N ALA A 119 11.03 12.80 -5.81
CA ALA A 119 9.61 12.42 -5.89
C ALA A 119 9.27 11.29 -4.93
N TYR A 120 10.12 10.28 -4.80
CA TYR A 120 9.85 9.17 -3.88
C TYR A 120 9.70 9.64 -2.44
N SER A 121 10.69 10.39 -1.92
CA SER A 121 10.63 10.88 -0.54
C SER A 121 9.46 11.84 -0.31
N ALA A 122 9.19 12.73 -1.26
CA ALA A 122 8.05 13.65 -1.20
C ALA A 122 6.71 12.90 -1.20
N THR A 123 6.55 11.88 -2.06
CA THR A 123 5.30 11.08 -2.11
C THR A 123 5.11 10.24 -0.85
N LYS A 124 6.18 9.72 -0.23
CA LYS A 124 6.08 9.00 1.05
C LYS A 124 5.71 9.95 2.20
N ARG A 125 6.21 11.19 2.18
CA ARG A 125 5.77 12.23 3.13
C ARG A 125 4.29 12.58 2.94
N PHE A 126 3.85 12.70 1.69
CA PHE A 126 2.43 12.89 1.38
C PHE A 126 1.58 11.79 2.02
N GLN A 127 1.94 10.51 1.83
CA GLN A 127 1.21 9.37 2.40
C GLN A 127 1.15 9.44 3.93
N ASN A 128 2.28 9.72 4.62
CA ASN A 128 2.28 9.85 6.07
C ASN A 128 1.30 10.94 6.55
N THR A 129 1.38 12.14 5.96
CA THR A 129 0.50 13.26 6.34
C THR A 129 -0.97 12.98 6.00
N TYR A 130 -1.23 12.29 4.89
CA TYR A 130 -2.60 11.97 4.48
C TYR A 130 -3.26 10.97 5.44
N ILE A 131 -2.50 9.95 5.89
CA ILE A 131 -2.98 8.98 6.89
C ILE A 131 -3.30 9.68 8.21
N ASP A 132 -2.40 10.55 8.70
CA ASP A 132 -2.63 11.34 9.92
C ASP A 132 -3.93 12.18 9.80
N ALA A 133 -4.17 12.79 8.63
CA ALA A 133 -5.38 13.55 8.37
C ALA A 133 -6.66 12.69 8.34
N LEU A 134 -6.57 11.46 7.78
CA LEU A 134 -7.71 10.53 7.79
C LEU A 134 -8.04 10.03 9.20
N GLU A 135 -7.04 9.80 10.03
CA GLU A 135 -7.23 9.42 11.42
C GLU A 135 -7.98 10.55 12.19
N GLN A 136 -7.55 11.80 12.01
CA GLN A 136 -8.27 12.96 12.57
C GLN A 136 -9.70 13.06 12.04
N LEU A 137 -9.91 12.89 10.73
CA LEU A 137 -11.24 12.90 10.12
C LEU A 137 -12.13 11.79 10.68
N SER A 138 -11.59 10.60 10.85
CA SER A 138 -12.29 9.46 11.48
C SER A 138 -12.72 9.80 12.91
N TYR A 139 -11.84 10.40 13.70
CA TYR A 139 -12.14 10.84 15.05
C TYR A 139 -13.25 11.91 15.08
N LEU A 140 -13.16 12.94 14.24
CA LEU A 140 -14.17 14.00 14.12
C LEU A 140 -15.55 13.46 13.74
N GLN A 141 -15.60 12.44 12.91
CA GLN A 141 -16.83 11.79 12.46
C GLN A 141 -17.28 10.63 13.37
N LYS A 142 -16.55 10.35 14.46
CA LYS A 142 -16.81 9.25 15.41
C LYS A 142 -16.91 7.89 14.73
N LEU A 143 -16.01 7.64 13.77
CA LEU A 143 -15.94 6.37 13.05
C LEU A 143 -15.04 5.37 13.79
N HIS A 144 -15.33 4.07 13.65
CA HIS A 144 -14.53 3.00 14.23
C HIS A 144 -13.49 2.47 13.24
N ILE A 145 -12.67 3.38 12.67
CA ILE A 145 -11.62 3.02 11.73
C ILE A 145 -10.27 3.15 12.43
N ARG A 146 -9.51 2.07 12.45
CA ARG A 146 -8.13 2.06 12.93
C ARG A 146 -7.18 2.34 11.78
N PHE A 147 -6.07 3.03 12.07
CA PHE A 147 -5.02 3.34 11.09
C PHE A 147 -3.69 2.76 11.54
N THR A 148 -2.89 2.29 10.58
CA THR A 148 -1.51 1.88 10.82
C THR A 148 -0.63 2.35 9.67
N ASP A 149 0.32 3.23 9.95
CA ASP A 149 1.35 3.68 9.02
C ASP A 149 2.63 2.86 9.26
N ILE A 150 2.91 1.94 8.36
CA ILE A 150 4.07 1.06 8.39
C ILE A 150 5.21 1.77 7.64
N ARG A 151 6.29 2.09 8.35
CA ARG A 151 7.42 2.86 7.81
C ARG A 151 8.70 2.03 7.75
N PRO A 152 8.84 1.10 6.77
CA PRO A 152 10.06 0.31 6.65
C PRO A 152 11.26 1.17 6.26
N GLY A 153 12.46 0.66 6.61
CA GLY A 153 13.71 1.09 6.02
C GLY A 153 13.94 0.43 4.66
N PHE A 154 15.18 0.03 4.39
CA PHE A 154 15.51 -0.71 3.18
C PHE A 154 15.06 -2.17 3.30
N VAL A 155 14.30 -2.64 2.31
CA VAL A 155 13.79 -4.01 2.25
C VAL A 155 14.22 -4.63 0.93
N ALA A 156 14.78 -5.83 0.98
CA ALA A 156 15.21 -6.59 -0.19
C ALA A 156 14.00 -6.99 -1.06
N THR A 157 13.65 -6.14 -1.99
CA THR A 157 12.55 -6.31 -2.96
C THR A 157 12.99 -5.81 -4.32
N ASP A 158 12.17 -6.08 -5.35
CA ASP A 158 12.40 -5.57 -6.71
C ASP A 158 12.61 -4.04 -6.77
N LEU A 159 12.14 -3.29 -5.77
CA LEU A 159 12.31 -1.85 -5.68
C LEU A 159 13.77 -1.42 -5.47
N LEU A 160 14.60 -2.28 -4.87
CA LEU A 160 16.02 -2.03 -4.59
C LEU A 160 16.94 -2.94 -5.40
N ASN A 161 16.47 -3.54 -6.48
CA ASN A 161 17.25 -4.45 -7.33
C ASN A 161 18.11 -3.68 -8.34
N ASP A 162 18.92 -2.73 -7.84
CA ASP A 162 19.84 -1.88 -8.63
C ASP A 162 21.32 -2.23 -8.43
N GLY A 163 21.60 -3.34 -7.74
CA GLY A 163 22.96 -3.83 -7.47
C GLY A 163 23.75 -3.01 -6.45
N LYS A 164 23.12 -2.04 -5.77
CA LYS A 164 23.78 -1.19 -4.78
C LYS A 164 23.73 -1.80 -3.38
N HIS A 165 24.67 -1.43 -2.55
CA HIS A 165 24.67 -1.79 -1.14
C HIS A 165 23.79 -0.82 -0.34
N TYR A 166 22.84 -1.36 0.42
CA TYR A 166 21.97 -0.59 1.31
C TYR A 166 22.23 -0.94 2.77
N PRO A 167 22.43 0.04 3.65
CA PRO A 167 22.66 -0.21 5.07
C PRO A 167 21.38 -0.75 5.72
N LEU A 168 21.54 -1.70 6.67
CA LEU A 168 20.42 -2.30 7.40
C LEU A 168 19.32 -2.87 6.48
N LEU A 169 19.71 -3.46 5.35
CA LEU A 169 18.79 -4.10 4.43
C LEU A 169 18.11 -5.29 5.12
N MET A 170 16.80 -5.26 5.23
CA MET A 170 15.99 -6.32 5.83
C MET A 170 15.48 -7.29 4.78
N ASP A 171 15.32 -8.55 5.17
CA ASP A 171 14.65 -9.54 4.34
C ASP A 171 13.15 -9.27 4.23
N ALA A 172 12.57 -9.42 3.03
CA ALA A 172 11.15 -9.13 2.78
C ALA A 172 10.19 -10.02 3.59
N ALA A 173 10.55 -11.30 3.81
CA ALA A 173 9.73 -12.23 4.60
C ALA A 173 9.77 -11.86 6.09
N GLU A 174 10.92 -11.38 6.59
CA GLU A 174 11.04 -10.86 7.96
C GLU A 174 10.16 -9.64 8.18
N VAL A 175 10.23 -8.66 7.27
CA VAL A 175 9.36 -7.47 7.31
C VAL A 175 7.88 -7.88 7.23
N GLY A 176 7.53 -8.84 6.38
CA GLY A 176 6.17 -9.37 6.29
C GLY A 176 5.67 -9.98 7.61
N ARG A 177 6.53 -10.71 8.33
CA ARG A 177 6.19 -11.24 9.67
C ARG A 177 5.93 -10.12 10.68
N HIS A 178 6.76 -9.08 10.71
CA HIS A 178 6.57 -7.91 11.57
C HIS A 178 5.27 -7.17 11.28
N ILE A 179 4.96 -6.97 9.99
CA ILE A 179 3.70 -6.36 9.56
C ILE A 179 2.52 -7.20 10.04
N SER A 180 2.53 -8.51 9.75
CA SER A 180 1.46 -9.42 10.16
C SER A 180 1.22 -9.41 11.67
N TRP A 181 2.28 -9.36 12.46
CA TRP A 181 2.16 -9.27 13.92
C TRP A 181 1.59 -7.92 14.39
N SER A 182 1.99 -6.81 13.77
CA SER A 182 1.49 -5.47 14.10
C SER A 182 0.00 -5.30 13.76
N LEU A 183 -0.46 -5.95 12.69
CA LEU A 183 -1.86 -5.86 12.24
C LEU A 183 -2.83 -6.72 13.05
N LYS A 184 -2.35 -7.70 13.82
CA LYS A 184 -3.16 -8.57 14.69
C LYS A 184 -3.44 -7.96 16.07
N ARG A 185 -2.78 -6.86 16.43
CA ARG A 185 -2.96 -6.12 17.67
C ARG A 185 -3.94 -4.98 17.51
#